data_baa721437f0098bd298c1f1db68a384c
#
_entry.id   baa721437f0098bd298c1f1db68a384c
#
_cell.length_a   1.000
_cell.length_b   1.000
_cell.length_c   1.000
_cell.angle_alpha   90.00
_cell.angle_beta   90.00
_cell.angle_gamma   90.00
#
_symmetry.space_group_name_H-M   'P 1'
#
loop_
_entity.id
_entity.type
_entity.pdbx_description
1 polymer ?
#
loop_
_entity_poly.entity_id
_entity_poly.type
_entity_poly.pdbx_seq_one_letter_code
_entity_poly.pdbx_strand_id
1 'polypeptide(L)'
;FSVFVSSGTAANLLTLAILRIKHPEGGDVLVPPLTWVSDVVSVIQNGFTPIFVDIDPRTLSMDPHKTLEMISDKTRAVFLTHAQGFDGLSDDLILELERRGIPLIEDVCESHGATHNESRLGSIGWISNFSFYYAHHMSTIEGGMVCTNDPDVYQQIRMLRSHGMVREADDSRIKAYYQQRCPELNPDFIFAHPGYNVRNTELGGVLGLSQLKRLDDNIAKRTDNFLYFLTQIDSKKYRTDFKVEGSSNYAFNLILNDPDYELA
;
A
#
# COMPACT_ATOMS: atom_id res chain seq x y z
N PHE A 1 -8.28 0.20 11.90
CA PHE A 1 -7.27 -0.65 12.58
C PHE A 1 -5.92 -0.51 11.88
N SER A 2 -4.83 -0.65 12.65
CA SER A 2 -3.48 -0.59 12.10
C SER A 2 -2.55 -1.60 12.79
N VAL A 3 -1.65 -2.20 12.02
CA VAL A 3 -0.68 -3.19 12.51
C VAL A 3 0.72 -2.79 12.06
N PHE A 4 1.58 -2.46 13.03
CA PHE A 4 2.96 -2.07 12.79
C PHE A 4 3.82 -3.31 12.47
N VAL A 5 4.60 -3.22 11.38
CA VAL A 5 5.43 -4.30 10.82
C VAL A 5 6.84 -3.81 10.50
N SER A 6 7.73 -4.72 10.12
CA SER A 6 9.16 -4.43 9.96
C SER A 6 9.52 -3.56 8.75
N SER A 7 8.66 -3.50 7.71
CA SER A 7 8.89 -2.71 6.49
C SER A 7 7.62 -2.59 5.66
N GLY A 8 7.61 -1.71 4.65
CA GLY A 8 6.56 -1.66 3.63
C GLY A 8 6.45 -2.97 2.84
N THR A 9 7.58 -3.60 2.52
CA THR A 9 7.61 -4.94 1.89
C THR A 9 6.89 -5.99 2.75
N ALA A 10 7.08 -5.95 4.07
CA ALA A 10 6.38 -6.85 4.99
C ALA A 10 4.87 -6.56 5.02
N ALA A 11 4.48 -5.29 4.91
CA ALA A 11 3.07 -4.90 4.80
C ALA A 11 2.44 -5.48 3.53
N ASN A 12 3.09 -5.30 2.37
CA ASN A 12 2.65 -5.85 1.08
C ASN A 12 2.53 -7.38 1.13
N LEU A 13 3.53 -8.06 1.67
CA LEU A 13 3.53 -9.52 1.82
C LEU A 13 2.35 -10.02 2.66
N LEU A 14 2.08 -9.39 3.80
CA LEU A 14 0.98 -9.77 4.69
C LEU A 14 -0.39 -9.50 4.04
N THR A 15 -0.53 -8.38 3.34
CA THR A 15 -1.76 -8.03 2.59
C THR A 15 -2.10 -9.10 1.56
N LEU A 16 -1.12 -9.52 0.76
CA LEU A 16 -1.32 -10.57 -0.24
C LEU A 16 -1.50 -11.96 0.41
N ALA A 17 -0.93 -12.21 1.59
CA ALA A 17 -1.20 -13.42 2.36
C ALA A 17 -2.67 -13.48 2.85
N ILE A 18 -3.26 -12.34 3.26
CA ILE A 18 -4.69 -12.26 3.57
C ILE A 18 -5.54 -12.51 2.33
N LEU A 19 -5.18 -11.91 1.20
CA LEU A 19 -5.87 -12.16 -0.06
C LEU A 19 -5.82 -13.66 -0.43
N ARG A 20 -4.68 -14.33 -0.18
CA ARG A 20 -4.52 -15.77 -0.43
C ARG A 20 -5.38 -16.63 0.49
N ILE A 21 -5.60 -16.23 1.73
CA ILE A 21 -6.53 -16.93 2.64
C ILE A 21 -7.97 -16.83 2.11
N LYS A 22 -8.36 -15.68 1.55
CA LYS A 22 -9.69 -15.46 0.95
C LYS A 22 -9.85 -16.19 -0.40
N HIS A 23 -8.77 -16.29 -1.17
CA HIS A 23 -8.74 -16.88 -2.52
C HIS A 23 -7.67 -17.98 -2.62
N PRO A 24 -7.89 -19.14 -1.97
CA PRO A 24 -6.93 -20.24 -1.96
C PRO A 24 -6.65 -20.83 -3.36
N GLU A 25 -7.52 -20.58 -4.32
CA GLU A 25 -7.37 -20.97 -5.74
C GLU A 25 -6.40 -20.05 -6.52
N GLY A 26 -6.04 -18.89 -5.96
CA GLY A 26 -5.28 -17.87 -6.66
C GLY A 26 -6.12 -17.00 -7.58
N GLY A 27 -5.51 -16.44 -8.60
CA GLY A 27 -6.13 -15.53 -9.58
C GLY A 27 -5.21 -14.40 -9.95
N ASP A 28 -5.78 -13.35 -10.52
CA ASP A 28 -5.04 -12.20 -11.05
C ASP A 28 -5.12 -11.02 -10.07
N VAL A 29 -4.01 -10.31 -9.93
CA VAL A 29 -3.94 -9.02 -9.22
C VAL A 29 -3.43 -7.97 -10.19
N LEU A 30 -4.21 -6.92 -10.42
CA LEU A 30 -3.81 -5.83 -11.28
C LEU A 30 -2.79 -4.95 -10.53
N VAL A 31 -1.65 -4.65 -11.17
CA VAL A 31 -0.52 -3.90 -10.60
C VAL A 31 0.03 -2.90 -11.61
N PRO A 32 0.59 -1.75 -11.19
CA PRO A 32 1.29 -0.86 -12.11
C PRO A 32 2.68 -1.39 -12.48
N PRO A 33 3.22 -1.09 -13.68
CA PRO A 33 4.61 -1.37 -14.01
C PRO A 33 5.60 -0.42 -13.33
N LEU A 34 5.14 0.78 -12.96
CA LEU A 34 5.92 1.78 -12.23
C LEU A 34 5.55 1.71 -10.75
N THR A 35 6.30 0.92 -10.00
CA THR A 35 6.10 0.71 -8.58
C THR A 35 7.38 0.18 -7.93
N TRP A 36 7.39 0.12 -6.61
CA TRP A 36 8.43 -0.62 -5.91
C TRP A 36 8.27 -2.12 -6.15
N VAL A 37 9.37 -2.82 -6.34
CA VAL A 37 9.37 -4.25 -6.70
C VAL A 37 8.58 -5.13 -5.74
N SER A 38 8.44 -4.75 -4.46
CA SER A 38 7.70 -5.53 -3.46
C SER A 38 6.21 -5.68 -3.77
N ASP A 39 5.60 -4.75 -4.49
CA ASP A 39 4.18 -4.84 -4.88
C ASP A 39 3.97 -6.04 -5.79
N VAL A 40 4.82 -6.16 -6.82
CA VAL A 40 4.77 -7.27 -7.78
C VAL A 40 5.24 -8.59 -7.16
N VAL A 41 6.36 -8.56 -6.42
CA VAL A 41 6.93 -9.77 -5.82
C VAL A 41 6.00 -10.37 -4.76
N SER A 42 5.32 -9.54 -3.96
CA SER A 42 4.34 -10.04 -2.97
C SER A 42 3.16 -10.76 -3.62
N VAL A 43 2.71 -10.30 -4.80
CA VAL A 43 1.68 -10.98 -5.61
C VAL A 43 2.16 -12.39 -6.00
N ILE A 44 3.37 -12.48 -6.57
CA ILE A 44 3.96 -13.76 -7.02
C ILE A 44 4.20 -14.70 -5.85
N GLN A 45 4.78 -14.20 -4.74
CA GLN A 45 5.09 -15.01 -3.56
C GLN A 45 3.84 -15.62 -2.89
N ASN A 46 2.69 -14.97 -3.05
CA ASN A 46 1.41 -15.48 -2.55
C ASN A 46 0.62 -16.29 -3.59
N GLY A 47 1.22 -16.64 -4.74
CA GLY A 47 0.65 -17.53 -5.74
C GLY A 47 -0.47 -16.88 -6.57
N PHE A 48 -0.44 -15.57 -6.72
CA PHE A 48 -1.26 -14.81 -7.66
C PHE A 48 -0.46 -14.46 -8.92
N THR A 49 -1.17 -14.13 -10.00
CA THR A 49 -0.57 -13.66 -11.25
C THR A 49 -0.66 -12.14 -11.30
N PRO A 50 0.47 -11.41 -11.35
CA PRO A 50 0.43 -9.96 -11.57
C PRO A 50 0.04 -9.65 -13.01
N ILE A 51 -0.98 -8.82 -13.19
CA ILE A 51 -1.39 -8.29 -14.50
C ILE A 51 -1.03 -6.82 -14.52
N PHE A 52 -0.12 -6.46 -15.40
CA PHE A 52 0.36 -5.08 -15.50
C PHE A 52 -0.64 -4.20 -16.22
N VAL A 53 -0.99 -3.09 -15.58
CA VAL A 53 -1.83 -2.02 -16.14
C VAL A 53 -0.97 -0.79 -16.33
N ASP A 54 -0.95 -0.23 -17.53
CA ASP A 54 -0.16 0.95 -17.87
C ASP A 54 -0.57 2.17 -17.02
N ILE A 55 0.32 3.15 -16.94
CA ILE A 55 0.17 4.32 -16.07
C ILE A 55 -0.48 5.51 -16.79
N ASP A 56 -1.11 6.40 -16.01
CA ASP A 56 -1.37 7.79 -16.40
C ASP A 56 -0.08 8.61 -16.16
N PRO A 57 0.52 9.18 -17.20
CA PRO A 57 1.76 9.96 -17.07
C PRO A 57 1.61 11.25 -16.27
N ARG A 58 0.40 11.66 -15.89
CA ARG A 58 0.14 12.85 -15.05
C ARG A 58 0.15 12.51 -13.55
N THR A 59 -0.14 11.27 -13.19
CA THR A 59 -0.15 10.78 -11.81
C THR A 59 0.95 9.76 -11.54
N LEU A 60 1.56 9.20 -12.59
CA LEU A 60 2.52 8.10 -12.52
C LEU A 60 1.96 6.81 -11.90
N SER A 61 0.69 6.80 -11.55
CA SER A 61 -0.04 5.65 -11.03
C SER A 61 -0.79 4.93 -12.15
N MET A 62 -1.40 3.77 -11.86
CA MET A 62 -2.21 3.03 -12.84
C MET A 62 -3.29 3.94 -13.46
N ASP A 63 -3.43 3.88 -14.78
CA ASP A 63 -4.49 4.56 -15.51
C ASP A 63 -5.86 3.95 -15.10
N PRO A 64 -6.80 4.74 -14.54
CA PRO A 64 -8.08 4.23 -14.08
C PRO A 64 -8.91 3.56 -15.17
N HIS A 65 -8.93 4.12 -16.39
CA HIS A 65 -9.69 3.57 -17.52
C HIS A 65 -9.11 2.22 -17.97
N LYS A 66 -7.78 2.15 -18.15
CA LYS A 66 -7.10 0.91 -18.49
C LYS A 66 -7.26 -0.14 -17.39
N THR A 67 -7.29 0.28 -16.12
CA THR A 67 -7.55 -0.62 -15.00
C THR A 67 -8.92 -1.28 -15.14
N LEU A 68 -9.96 -0.50 -15.42
CA LEU A 68 -11.32 -1.02 -15.61
C LEU A 68 -11.43 -1.97 -16.80
N GLU A 69 -10.72 -1.70 -17.90
CA GLU A 69 -10.69 -2.55 -19.10
C GLU A 69 -9.99 -3.89 -18.85
N MET A 70 -8.99 -3.93 -17.96
CA MET A 70 -8.22 -5.12 -17.65
C MET A 70 -8.88 -6.06 -16.61
N ILE A 71 -9.97 -5.62 -15.96
CA ILE A 71 -10.70 -6.45 -15.00
C ILE A 71 -11.36 -7.62 -15.70
N SER A 72 -11.14 -8.83 -15.18
CA SER A 72 -11.71 -10.09 -15.63
C SER A 72 -12.33 -10.88 -14.48
N ASP A 73 -12.97 -12.01 -14.78
CA ASP A 73 -13.52 -12.93 -13.77
C ASP A 73 -12.43 -13.57 -12.88
N LYS A 74 -11.16 -13.51 -13.30
CA LYS A 74 -10.01 -13.98 -12.53
C LYS A 74 -9.45 -12.92 -11.60
N THR A 75 -9.84 -11.65 -11.75
CA THR A 75 -9.33 -10.54 -10.93
C THR A 75 -9.76 -10.70 -9.48
N ARG A 76 -8.78 -10.72 -8.56
CA ARG A 76 -8.98 -10.86 -7.12
C ARG A 76 -8.75 -9.57 -6.35
N ALA A 77 -7.95 -8.68 -6.89
CA ALA A 77 -7.70 -7.34 -6.33
C ALA A 77 -7.13 -6.40 -7.38
N VAL A 78 -7.26 -5.11 -7.11
CA VAL A 78 -6.45 -4.05 -7.73
C VAL A 78 -5.47 -3.58 -6.65
N PHE A 79 -4.17 -3.67 -6.93
CA PHE A 79 -3.11 -3.20 -6.05
C PHE A 79 -2.52 -1.94 -6.66
N LEU A 80 -3.02 -0.80 -6.23
CA LEU A 80 -2.69 0.51 -6.75
C LEU A 80 -1.60 1.15 -5.91
N THR A 81 -0.53 1.60 -6.57
CA THR A 81 0.54 2.38 -5.95
C THR A 81 0.31 3.86 -6.21
N HIS A 82 0.26 4.66 -5.14
CA HIS A 82 0.25 6.12 -5.21
C HIS A 82 1.67 6.62 -5.43
N ALA A 83 2.16 6.43 -6.67
CA ALA A 83 3.54 6.63 -7.02
C ALA A 83 3.98 8.09 -6.83
N GLN A 84 5.17 8.29 -6.28
CA GLN A 84 5.84 9.60 -6.14
C GLN A 84 5.03 10.66 -5.37
N GLY A 85 4.04 10.22 -4.58
CA GLY A 85 3.19 11.11 -3.80
C GLY A 85 1.96 11.63 -4.51
N PHE A 86 1.67 11.18 -5.74
CA PHE A 86 0.47 11.56 -6.48
C PHE A 86 -0.74 10.71 -6.09
N ASP A 87 -1.93 11.32 -6.21
CA ASP A 87 -3.20 10.60 -6.12
C ASP A 87 -3.46 9.81 -7.41
N GLY A 88 -3.44 8.49 -7.30
CA GLY A 88 -3.72 7.56 -8.40
C GLY A 88 -5.19 7.15 -8.53
N LEU A 89 -6.07 7.63 -7.65
CA LEU A 89 -7.49 7.27 -7.66
C LEU A 89 -8.32 8.13 -8.63
N SER A 90 -9.47 7.59 -9.00
CA SER A 90 -10.61 8.32 -9.56
C SER A 90 -11.91 7.79 -8.96
N ASP A 91 -12.93 8.64 -8.88
CA ASP A 91 -14.25 8.27 -8.37
C ASP A 91 -14.85 7.10 -9.16
N ASP A 92 -14.72 7.12 -10.49
CA ASP A 92 -15.22 6.07 -11.37
C ASP A 92 -14.56 4.71 -11.06
N LEU A 93 -13.24 4.69 -10.82
CA LEU A 93 -12.53 3.46 -10.44
C LEU A 93 -13.04 2.92 -9.11
N ILE A 94 -13.14 3.77 -8.09
CA ILE A 94 -13.61 3.39 -6.76
C ILE A 94 -15.02 2.78 -6.85
N LEU A 95 -15.96 3.50 -7.46
CA LEU A 95 -17.35 3.08 -7.60
C LEU A 95 -17.49 1.75 -8.36
N GLU A 96 -16.71 1.57 -9.43
CA GLU A 96 -16.79 0.35 -10.23
C GLU A 96 -16.18 -0.86 -9.53
N LEU A 97 -15.07 -0.68 -8.78
CA LEU A 97 -14.50 -1.73 -7.95
C LEU A 97 -15.46 -2.16 -6.84
N GLU A 98 -16.10 -1.21 -6.16
CA GLU A 98 -17.14 -1.49 -5.17
C GLU A 98 -18.32 -2.25 -5.78
N ARG A 99 -18.83 -1.80 -6.93
CA ARG A 99 -19.94 -2.45 -7.65
C ARG A 99 -19.61 -3.90 -8.02
N ARG A 100 -18.36 -4.20 -8.39
CA ARG A 100 -17.90 -5.54 -8.75
C ARG A 100 -17.46 -6.37 -7.54
N GLY A 101 -17.37 -5.78 -6.35
CA GLY A 101 -16.86 -6.45 -5.15
C GLY A 101 -15.37 -6.81 -5.25
N ILE A 102 -14.59 -6.05 -6.02
CA ILE A 102 -13.15 -6.24 -6.19
C ILE A 102 -12.43 -5.36 -5.17
N PRO A 103 -11.64 -5.94 -4.25
CA PRO A 103 -10.93 -5.16 -3.25
C PRO A 103 -9.84 -4.28 -3.88
N LEU A 104 -9.80 -3.02 -3.44
CA LEU A 104 -8.71 -2.09 -3.70
C LEU A 104 -7.69 -2.19 -2.58
N ILE A 105 -6.42 -2.43 -2.94
CA ILE A 105 -5.26 -2.35 -2.05
C ILE A 105 -4.51 -1.07 -2.43
N GLU A 106 -4.25 -0.21 -1.44
CA GLU A 106 -3.52 1.04 -1.64
C GLU A 106 -2.08 0.90 -1.13
N ASP A 107 -1.07 1.04 -1.98
CA ASP A 107 0.30 1.31 -1.52
C ASP A 107 0.50 2.82 -1.38
N VAL A 108 0.69 3.25 -0.13
CA VAL A 108 0.83 4.66 0.29
C VAL A 108 2.26 4.95 0.75
N CYS A 109 3.21 4.06 0.47
CA CYS A 109 4.59 4.19 0.94
C CYS A 109 5.26 5.50 0.52
N GLU A 110 4.96 5.99 -0.68
CA GLU A 110 5.51 7.23 -1.24
C GLU A 110 4.55 8.44 -1.13
N SER A 111 3.39 8.28 -0.47
CA SER A 111 2.31 9.28 -0.51
C SER A 111 1.68 9.55 0.86
N HIS A 112 2.47 9.48 1.94
CA HIS A 112 1.99 9.80 3.28
C HIS A 112 1.32 11.17 3.31
N GLY A 113 0.05 11.19 3.72
CA GLY A 113 -0.74 12.40 3.88
C GLY A 113 -1.32 13.01 2.60
N ALA A 114 -1.08 12.40 1.43
CA ALA A 114 -1.80 12.76 0.22
C ALA A 114 -3.31 12.48 0.35
N THR A 115 -4.11 13.11 -0.50
CA THR A 115 -5.58 13.05 -0.41
C THR A 115 -6.21 12.82 -1.77
N HIS A 116 -7.35 12.12 -1.76
CA HIS A 116 -8.33 12.06 -2.83
C HIS A 116 -9.65 12.66 -2.32
N ASN A 117 -10.15 13.74 -2.94
CA ASN A 117 -11.37 14.43 -2.49
C ASN A 117 -11.39 14.69 -0.97
N GLU A 118 -10.31 15.29 -0.43
CA GLU A 118 -10.10 15.59 0.99
C GLU A 118 -9.90 14.37 1.91
N SER A 119 -10.19 13.15 1.45
CA SER A 119 -9.94 11.90 2.19
C SER A 119 -8.47 11.50 2.08
N ARG A 120 -7.84 11.14 3.19
CA ARG A 120 -6.44 10.69 3.18
C ARG A 120 -6.31 9.41 2.38
N LEU A 121 -5.32 9.34 1.47
CA LEU A 121 -4.96 8.09 0.80
C LEU A 121 -4.57 7.04 1.83
N GLY A 122 -4.99 5.80 1.57
CA GLY A 122 -4.88 4.71 2.53
C GLY A 122 -6.08 4.55 3.47
N SER A 123 -7.10 5.42 3.35
CA SER A 123 -8.36 5.27 4.08
C SER A 123 -9.54 4.85 3.20
N ILE A 124 -9.32 4.67 1.90
CA ILE A 124 -10.36 4.47 0.89
C ILE A 124 -10.48 3.00 0.52
N GLY A 125 -9.36 2.32 0.30
CA GLY A 125 -9.33 0.91 -0.06
C GLY A 125 -9.67 -0.04 1.08
N TRP A 126 -9.74 -1.33 0.75
CA TRP A 126 -9.94 -2.42 1.71
C TRP A 126 -8.77 -2.58 2.68
N ILE A 127 -7.54 -2.52 2.15
CA ILE A 127 -6.28 -2.54 2.91
C ILE A 127 -5.35 -1.48 2.34
N SER A 128 -4.59 -0.82 3.20
CA SER A 128 -3.52 0.07 2.79
C SER A 128 -2.20 -0.24 3.47
N ASN A 129 -1.11 -0.04 2.73
CA ASN A 129 0.25 -0.35 3.14
C ASN A 129 1.10 0.91 3.19
N PHE A 130 1.86 1.05 4.27
CA PHE A 130 2.77 2.17 4.50
C PHE A 130 4.18 1.66 4.76
N SER A 131 5.16 2.43 4.33
CA SER A 131 6.56 2.23 4.69
C SER A 131 7.08 3.42 5.48
N PHE A 132 7.86 3.14 6.51
CA PHE A 132 8.53 4.14 7.32
C PHE A 132 10.06 4.02 7.19
N TYR A 133 10.51 3.58 6.02
CA TYR A 133 11.92 3.60 5.62
C TYR A 133 12.47 5.03 5.69
N TYR A 134 13.78 5.18 5.88
CA TYR A 134 14.38 6.50 6.17
C TYR A 134 14.14 7.56 5.08
N ALA A 135 13.87 7.16 3.84
CA ALA A 135 13.68 8.09 2.72
C ALA A 135 12.23 8.61 2.59
N HIS A 136 11.26 8.03 3.30
CA HIS A 136 9.86 8.43 3.22
C HIS A 136 9.57 9.74 4.00
N HIS A 137 8.38 10.30 3.82
CA HIS A 137 7.93 11.54 4.47
C HIS A 137 8.02 11.47 6.00
N MET A 138 7.76 10.26 6.53
CA MET A 138 7.86 9.93 7.94
C MET A 138 8.68 8.65 8.08
N SER A 139 9.68 8.64 8.96
CA SER A 139 10.60 7.53 9.11
C SER A 139 10.66 7.00 10.53
N THR A 140 10.75 5.68 10.66
CA THR A 140 11.11 4.98 11.90
C THR A 140 12.44 4.24 11.77
N ILE A 141 13.32 4.73 10.88
CA ILE A 141 14.54 4.09 10.38
C ILE A 141 14.16 2.94 9.45
N GLU A 142 13.56 1.90 9.99
CA GLU A 142 12.89 0.81 9.30
C GLU A 142 11.49 0.62 9.91
N GLY A 143 10.50 0.33 9.09
CA GLY A 143 9.15 0.08 9.55
C GLY A 143 8.14 0.05 8.42
N GLY A 144 6.96 -0.46 8.72
CA GLY A 144 5.79 -0.44 7.86
C GLY A 144 4.51 -0.57 8.66
N MET A 145 3.39 -0.38 8.01
CA MET A 145 2.09 -0.52 8.64
C MET A 145 1.08 -1.04 7.63
N VAL A 146 0.21 -1.93 8.10
CA VAL A 146 -0.98 -2.33 7.36
C VAL A 146 -2.18 -1.73 8.05
N CYS A 147 -3.02 -1.00 7.32
CA CYS A 147 -4.25 -0.42 7.83
C CYS A 147 -5.46 -1.02 7.13
N THR A 148 -6.56 -1.19 7.86
CA THR A 148 -7.82 -1.70 7.35
C THR A 148 -8.98 -1.30 8.25
N ASN A 149 -10.21 -1.24 7.71
CA ASN A 149 -11.42 -1.07 8.50
C ASN A 149 -12.09 -2.41 8.84
N ASP A 150 -11.60 -3.54 8.28
CA ASP A 150 -12.11 -4.89 8.50
C ASP A 150 -11.49 -5.49 9.79
N PRO A 151 -12.29 -5.74 10.85
CA PRO A 151 -11.77 -6.27 12.11
C PRO A 151 -11.22 -7.69 11.97
N ASP A 152 -11.75 -8.51 11.07
CA ASP A 152 -11.26 -9.89 10.87
C ASP A 152 -9.91 -9.89 10.16
N VAL A 153 -9.74 -9.03 9.17
CA VAL A 153 -8.44 -8.78 8.50
C VAL A 153 -7.41 -8.30 9.51
N TYR A 154 -7.77 -7.36 10.38
CA TYR A 154 -6.88 -6.87 11.44
C TYR A 154 -6.35 -8.01 12.32
N GLN A 155 -7.25 -8.91 12.81
CA GLN A 155 -6.85 -10.03 13.64
C GLN A 155 -5.93 -11.02 12.89
N GLN A 156 -6.25 -11.30 11.64
CA GLN A 156 -5.44 -12.17 10.79
C GLN A 156 -4.03 -11.60 10.56
N ILE A 157 -3.92 -10.29 10.26
CA ILE A 157 -2.61 -9.64 10.08
C ILE A 157 -1.78 -9.72 11.35
N ARG A 158 -2.37 -9.50 12.52
CA ARG A 158 -1.68 -9.63 13.81
C ARG A 158 -1.10 -11.03 14.02
N MET A 159 -1.90 -12.07 13.73
CA MET A 159 -1.43 -13.45 13.81
C MET A 159 -0.33 -13.74 12.79
N LEU A 160 -0.57 -13.41 11.50
CA LEU A 160 0.38 -13.67 10.41
C LEU A 160 1.72 -12.96 10.60
N ARG A 161 1.72 -11.72 11.11
CA ARG A 161 2.92 -10.94 11.44
C ARG A 161 3.84 -11.68 12.42
N SER A 162 3.27 -12.59 13.22
CA SER A 162 3.93 -13.28 14.34
C SER A 162 3.70 -14.78 14.25
N HIS A 163 4.25 -15.43 13.21
CA HIS A 163 4.25 -16.88 12.99
C HIS A 163 2.86 -17.52 12.80
N GLY A 164 1.78 -16.75 12.67
CA GLY A 164 0.40 -17.28 12.66
C GLY A 164 -0.12 -17.67 14.05
N MET A 165 0.50 -17.20 15.13
CA MET A 165 0.13 -17.53 16.52
C MET A 165 -1.20 -16.92 16.92
N VAL A 166 -2.11 -17.77 17.41
CA VAL A 166 -3.45 -17.37 17.87
C VAL A 166 -3.38 -16.40 19.07
N ARG A 167 -2.38 -16.52 19.93
CA ARG A 167 -2.20 -15.63 21.09
C ARG A 167 -2.05 -14.15 20.71
N GLU A 168 -1.62 -13.86 19.48
CA GLU A 168 -1.45 -12.50 18.97
C GLU A 168 -2.78 -11.82 18.60
N ALA A 169 -3.87 -12.57 18.46
CA ALA A 169 -5.20 -11.98 18.27
C ALA A 169 -5.64 -11.22 19.55
N ASP A 170 -6.28 -10.05 19.38
CA ASP A 170 -6.87 -9.31 20.49
C ASP A 170 -8.27 -9.85 20.85
N ASP A 171 -8.96 -10.45 19.86
CA ASP A 171 -10.30 -10.98 20.04
C ASP A 171 -10.24 -12.31 20.83
N SER A 172 -10.83 -12.30 22.02
CA SER A 172 -10.93 -13.49 22.89
C SER A 172 -11.75 -14.61 22.26
N ARG A 173 -12.69 -14.31 21.34
CA ARG A 173 -13.51 -15.31 20.64
C ARG A 173 -12.64 -16.15 19.70
N ILE A 174 -11.68 -15.56 19.04
CA ILE A 174 -10.72 -16.28 18.19
C ILE A 174 -9.89 -17.24 19.04
N LYS A 175 -9.37 -16.75 20.17
CA LYS A 175 -8.58 -17.58 21.10
C LYS A 175 -9.39 -18.76 21.62
N ALA A 176 -10.63 -18.49 22.07
CA ALA A 176 -11.53 -19.54 22.55
C ALA A 176 -11.89 -20.55 21.48
N TYR A 177 -12.13 -20.10 20.24
CA TYR A 177 -12.42 -20.98 19.10
C TYR A 177 -11.29 -21.99 18.85
N TYR A 178 -10.05 -21.52 18.76
CA TYR A 178 -8.92 -22.40 18.50
C TYR A 178 -8.58 -23.31 19.71
N GLN A 179 -8.69 -22.79 20.93
CA GLN A 179 -8.46 -23.58 22.14
C GLN A 179 -9.50 -24.72 22.28
N GLN A 180 -10.75 -24.46 21.89
CA GLN A 180 -11.80 -25.49 21.91
C GLN A 180 -11.58 -26.58 20.85
N ARG A 181 -10.98 -26.22 19.70
CA ARG A 181 -10.66 -27.17 18.61
C ARG A 181 -9.39 -27.97 18.86
N CYS A 182 -8.49 -27.47 19.67
CA CYS A 182 -7.20 -28.07 19.98
C CYS A 182 -6.98 -28.10 21.50
N PRO A 183 -7.84 -28.78 22.27
CA PRO A 183 -7.82 -28.76 23.74
C PRO A 183 -6.55 -29.40 24.33
N GLU A 184 -5.88 -30.24 23.54
CA GLU A 184 -4.63 -30.91 23.91
C GLU A 184 -3.38 -30.02 23.74
N LEU A 185 -3.51 -28.88 23.05
CA LEU A 185 -2.39 -27.97 22.80
C LEU A 185 -2.30 -26.87 23.87
N ASN A 186 -1.07 -26.43 24.13
CA ASN A 186 -0.88 -25.21 24.92
C ASN A 186 -1.42 -24.00 24.14
N PRO A 187 -2.37 -23.22 24.69
CA PRO A 187 -3.01 -22.08 24.03
C PRO A 187 -2.01 -21.05 23.47
N ASP A 188 -0.85 -20.89 24.10
CA ASP A 188 0.17 -19.94 23.65
C ASP A 188 0.92 -20.40 22.40
N PHE A 189 0.80 -21.66 22.02
CA PHE A 189 1.49 -22.28 20.90
C PHE A 189 0.53 -22.91 19.87
N ILE A 190 -0.65 -22.34 19.71
CA ILE A 190 -1.57 -22.67 18.62
C ILE A 190 -1.25 -21.76 17.44
N PHE A 191 -0.99 -22.35 16.26
CA PHE A 191 -0.69 -21.65 15.02
C PHE A 191 -1.85 -21.85 14.04
N ALA A 192 -2.58 -20.76 13.75
CA ALA A 192 -3.76 -20.83 12.89
C ALA A 192 -3.41 -20.89 11.39
N HIS A 193 -2.30 -20.25 11.01
CA HIS A 193 -1.85 -20.11 9.63
C HIS A 193 -0.32 -20.24 9.54
N PRO A 194 0.22 -20.64 8.36
CA PRO A 194 1.62 -20.40 8.05
C PRO A 194 1.89 -18.90 8.07
N GLY A 195 2.60 -18.42 9.06
CA GLY A 195 2.82 -16.99 9.26
C GLY A 195 4.30 -16.61 9.15
N TYR A 196 4.57 -15.34 9.37
CA TYR A 196 5.89 -14.73 9.22
C TYR A 196 6.41 -14.20 10.55
N ASN A 197 7.66 -13.81 10.60
CA ASN A 197 8.22 -13.05 11.73
C ASN A 197 8.64 -11.67 11.22
N VAL A 198 7.68 -10.77 11.13
CA VAL A 198 7.85 -9.42 10.57
C VAL A 198 7.34 -8.33 11.52
N ARG A 199 7.44 -8.60 12.82
CA ARG A 199 7.12 -7.62 13.87
C ARG A 199 8.10 -6.45 13.83
N ASN A 200 7.63 -5.29 14.26
CA ASN A 200 8.49 -4.16 14.62
C ASN A 200 8.51 -3.96 16.14
N THR A 201 9.31 -3.01 16.62
CA THR A 201 9.52 -2.70 18.04
C THR A 201 8.81 -1.41 18.44
N GLU A 202 8.53 -1.25 19.73
CA GLU A 202 7.98 -0.01 20.29
C GLU A 202 8.89 1.20 20.09
N LEU A 203 10.21 0.99 19.99
CA LEU A 203 11.17 2.06 19.68
C LEU A 203 10.85 2.74 18.35
N GLY A 204 10.50 1.97 17.30
CA GLY A 204 10.02 2.51 16.04
C GLY A 204 8.74 3.35 16.20
N GLY A 205 7.81 2.89 17.05
CA GLY A 205 6.58 3.63 17.37
C GLY A 205 6.85 4.99 18.01
N VAL A 206 7.79 5.07 18.95
CA VAL A 206 8.22 6.34 19.59
C VAL A 206 8.80 7.31 18.55
N LEU A 207 9.65 6.82 17.64
CA LEU A 207 10.19 7.62 16.55
C LEU A 207 9.08 8.12 15.62
N GLY A 208 8.15 7.25 15.23
CA GLY A 208 7.02 7.59 14.37
C GLY A 208 6.12 8.67 14.96
N LEU A 209 5.78 8.58 16.25
CA LEU A 209 5.01 9.62 16.95
C LEU A 209 5.71 10.99 16.94
N SER A 210 7.04 11.02 17.01
CA SER A 210 7.82 12.25 16.89
C SER A 210 7.79 12.82 15.47
N GLN A 211 7.85 11.96 14.45
CA GLN A 211 7.80 12.33 13.03
C GLN A 211 6.41 12.84 12.62
N LEU A 212 5.35 12.18 13.11
CA LEU A 212 3.97 12.50 12.78
C LEU A 212 3.61 13.97 13.07
N LYS A 213 4.17 14.55 14.13
CA LYS A 213 3.95 15.96 14.51
C LYS A 213 4.41 16.97 13.45
N ARG A 214 5.28 16.57 12.55
CA ARG A 214 5.87 17.44 11.51
C ARG A 214 5.41 17.05 10.11
N LEU A 215 4.56 16.01 9.99
CA LEU A 215 4.24 15.45 8.68
C LEU A 215 3.53 16.46 7.79
N ASP A 216 2.49 17.14 8.29
CA ASP A 216 1.70 18.08 7.50
C ASP A 216 2.54 19.29 7.06
N ASP A 217 3.39 19.84 7.94
CA ASP A 217 4.32 20.94 7.60
C ASP A 217 5.34 20.48 6.53
N ASN A 218 5.85 19.26 6.65
CA ASN A 218 6.78 18.69 5.68
C ASN A 218 6.12 18.50 4.31
N ILE A 219 4.85 18.03 4.28
CA ILE A 219 4.08 17.86 3.05
C ILE A 219 3.86 19.20 2.37
N ALA A 220 3.40 20.22 3.11
CA ALA A 220 3.18 21.55 2.58
C ALA A 220 4.48 22.08 1.94
N LYS A 221 5.62 21.96 2.66
CA LYS A 221 6.92 22.40 2.15
C LYS A 221 7.38 21.64 0.90
N ARG A 222 7.13 20.32 0.85
CA ARG A 222 7.45 19.49 -0.34
C ARG A 222 6.62 19.91 -1.54
N THR A 223 5.33 20.16 -1.34
CA THR A 223 4.41 20.61 -2.40
C THR A 223 4.83 21.99 -2.94
N ASP A 224 5.11 22.94 -2.07
CA ASP A 224 5.61 24.27 -2.47
C ASP A 224 6.91 24.16 -3.28
N ASN A 225 7.86 23.35 -2.82
CA ASN A 225 9.12 23.13 -3.51
C ASN A 225 8.90 22.47 -4.89
N PHE A 226 7.98 21.51 -5.00
CA PHE A 226 7.67 20.84 -6.26
C PHE A 226 7.00 21.79 -7.26
N LEU A 227 6.03 22.58 -6.81
CA LEU A 227 5.39 23.60 -7.65
C LEU A 227 6.42 24.62 -8.15
N TYR A 228 7.31 25.11 -7.26
CA TYR A 228 8.38 25.99 -7.68
C TYR A 228 9.34 25.32 -8.69
N PHE A 229 9.73 24.08 -8.45
CA PHE A 229 10.57 23.30 -9.38
C PHE A 229 9.94 23.21 -10.77
N LEU A 230 8.64 22.93 -10.88
CA LEU A 230 7.94 22.86 -12.17
C LEU A 230 7.97 24.19 -12.94
N THR A 231 8.09 25.34 -12.25
CA THR A 231 8.23 26.66 -12.91
C THR A 231 9.64 26.92 -13.43
N GLN A 232 10.65 26.15 -12.96
CA GLN A 232 12.06 26.41 -13.31
C GLN A 232 12.60 25.47 -14.39
N ILE A 233 11.93 24.35 -14.67
CA ILE A 233 12.37 23.41 -15.71
C ILE A 233 11.82 23.81 -17.10
N ASP A 234 12.58 23.43 -18.14
CA ASP A 234 12.18 23.68 -19.53
C ASP A 234 10.99 22.76 -19.91
N SER A 235 9.79 23.35 -19.97
CA SER A 235 8.55 22.64 -20.33
C SER A 235 8.51 22.11 -21.78
N LYS A 236 9.42 22.55 -22.65
CA LYS A 236 9.56 21.97 -23.98
C LYS A 236 10.28 20.62 -23.94
N LYS A 237 11.21 20.48 -22.99
CA LYS A 237 12.04 19.29 -22.81
C LYS A 237 11.44 18.30 -21.81
N TYR A 238 10.86 18.81 -20.73
CA TYR A 238 10.37 18.01 -19.61
C TYR A 238 8.87 18.19 -19.42
N ARG A 239 8.23 17.14 -18.96
CA ARG A 239 6.81 17.16 -18.56
C ARG A 239 6.62 18.04 -17.32
N THR A 240 5.61 18.91 -17.36
CA THR A 240 5.23 19.80 -16.24
C THR A 240 3.76 19.70 -15.88
N ASP A 241 2.95 18.93 -16.63
CA ASP A 241 1.49 18.82 -16.50
C ASP A 241 1.04 17.71 -15.53
N PHE A 242 1.74 17.56 -14.38
CA PHE A 242 1.34 16.61 -13.34
C PHE A 242 0.05 17.04 -12.64
N LYS A 243 -0.75 16.03 -12.19
CA LYS A 243 -1.91 16.25 -11.31
C LYS A 243 -1.41 16.44 -9.87
N VAL A 244 -1.11 17.68 -9.50
CA VAL A 244 -0.50 18.00 -8.19
C VAL A 244 -1.55 18.12 -7.07
N GLU A 245 -2.82 18.29 -7.41
CA GLU A 245 -3.89 18.39 -6.43
C GLU A 245 -3.93 17.16 -5.52
N GLY A 246 -4.00 17.37 -4.20
CA GLY A 246 -4.00 16.31 -3.21
C GLY A 246 -2.67 15.57 -3.03
N SER A 247 -1.62 15.91 -3.80
CA SER A 247 -0.34 15.21 -3.73
C SER A 247 0.47 15.56 -2.47
N SER A 248 1.35 14.66 -2.07
CA SER A 248 2.32 14.86 -0.98
C SER A 248 3.77 14.78 -1.46
N ASN A 249 4.02 15.07 -2.68
CA ASN A 249 5.26 14.99 -3.47
C ASN A 249 6.47 14.32 -2.79
N TYR A 250 6.83 13.15 -3.31
CA TYR A 250 7.94 12.35 -2.78
C TYR A 250 9.29 12.82 -3.32
N ALA A 251 9.35 13.10 -4.62
CA ALA A 251 10.58 13.48 -5.33
C ALA A 251 10.31 14.52 -6.43
N PHE A 252 11.38 15.06 -7.01
CA PHE A 252 11.34 15.89 -8.22
C PHE A 252 11.44 15.00 -9.46
N ASN A 253 10.30 14.78 -10.12
CA ASN A 253 10.23 13.88 -11.27
C ASN A 253 10.65 14.63 -12.55
N LEU A 254 11.67 14.14 -13.24
CA LEU A 254 12.11 14.61 -14.54
C LEU A 254 11.75 13.57 -15.60
N ILE A 255 10.72 13.86 -16.39
CA ILE A 255 10.24 13.00 -17.47
C ILE A 255 10.44 13.78 -18.78
N LEU A 256 11.18 13.19 -19.72
CA LEU A 256 11.37 13.77 -21.05
C LEU A 256 10.07 13.72 -21.85
N ASN A 257 9.76 14.80 -22.57
CA ASN A 257 8.62 14.83 -23.48
C ASN A 257 8.88 14.00 -24.74
N ASP A 258 10.15 13.92 -25.16
CA ASP A 258 10.60 13.11 -26.28
C ASP A 258 11.32 11.86 -25.75
N PRO A 259 10.77 10.64 -25.95
CA PRO A 259 11.40 9.41 -25.51
C PRO A 259 12.70 9.08 -26.24
N ASP A 260 12.90 9.64 -27.45
CA ASP A 260 14.11 9.40 -28.27
C ASP A 260 15.23 10.41 -27.95
N TYR A 261 15.03 11.27 -26.94
CA TYR A 261 16.03 12.25 -26.54
C TYR A 261 17.24 11.55 -25.89
N GLU A 262 18.40 11.60 -26.58
CA GLU A 262 19.66 11.13 -26.01
C GLU A 262 20.12 12.12 -24.92
N LEU A 263 20.26 11.62 -23.71
CA LEU A 263 20.92 12.33 -22.62
C LEU A 263 22.41 12.36 -22.91
N ALA A 264 22.92 13.48 -23.38
CA ALA A 264 24.35 13.68 -23.65
C ALA A 264 25.14 13.88 -22.34
#